data_deebeee59bb96274850f81ba22ff1168
#
_entry.id   deebeee59bb96274850f81ba22ff1168
#
_cell.length_a   1.000
_cell.length_b   1.000
_cell.length_c   1.000
_cell.angle_alpha   90.00
_cell.angle_beta   90.00
_cell.angle_gamma   90.00
#
_symmetry.space_group_name_H-M   'P 1'
#
loop_
_entity.id
_entity.type
_entity.pdbx_description
1 polymer ?
#
loop_
_entity_poly.entity_id
_entity_poly.type
_entity_poly.pdbx_seq_one_letter_code
_entity_poly.pdbx_strand_id
1 'polypeptide(L)'
;MEADSSSVTSIFMGESFLAQFLLALVIVVLVYFLFLSVEYLYVSFLNIGNHVVDLFPYTASSDDKQVVIRQDTTKFPDAKLIPFSDNERTGMEFTYSFYLYVNPSTFTGDDALATVFYKGYATPYPLLGPGVFIKKNANTMRVFMNAYKNPYTYCDVENIPVRKWFHCAIVARKNSLEIYINGNLSKKLNFEGSLPYQNFQDLILFSQNSMIVRGSTTAALGEHETFTVQGSFNGNLGGLKYFSYALSYTEIQSQVTAGPSKKVMAASQDMPPYLADTWWTTSYTHSV
;
A
#
# COMPACT_ATOMS: atom_id res chain seq x y z
N MET A 1 -10.20 31.84 56.86
CA MET A 1 -9.84 32.66 55.69
C MET A 1 -10.49 31.99 54.46
N GLU A 2 -11.83 32.15 54.37
CA GLU A 2 -12.60 31.70 53.22
C GLU A 2 -12.48 32.74 52.14
N ALA A 3 -11.76 32.38 51.09
CA ALA A 3 -11.63 33.23 49.93
C ALA A 3 -12.94 33.18 49.13
N ASP A 4 -13.54 34.31 48.97
CA ASP A 4 -14.81 34.66 48.31
C ASP A 4 -14.92 34.05 46.92
N SER A 5 -15.47 32.84 46.79
CA SER A 5 -15.89 32.28 45.51
C SER A 5 -17.15 32.94 44.94
N SER A 6 -17.77 33.83 45.72
CA SER A 6 -18.98 34.55 45.34
C SER A 6 -18.72 35.77 44.45
N SER A 7 -17.47 36.25 44.36
CA SER A 7 -17.18 37.48 43.61
C SER A 7 -17.13 37.29 42.09
N VAL A 8 -16.70 36.11 41.61
CA VAL A 8 -16.56 35.83 40.18
C VAL A 8 -17.93 35.57 39.54
N THR A 9 -18.80 34.86 40.20
CA THR A 9 -20.16 34.58 39.72
C THR A 9 -21.05 35.84 39.70
N SER A 10 -20.86 36.76 40.68
CA SER A 10 -21.57 38.02 40.71
C SER A 10 -21.15 39.02 39.63
N ILE A 11 -19.89 38.95 39.17
CA ILE A 11 -19.42 39.76 38.04
C ILE A 11 -20.05 39.29 36.71
N PHE A 12 -20.23 37.97 36.56
CA PHE A 12 -20.82 37.41 35.34
C PHE A 12 -22.35 37.45 35.32
N MET A 13 -23.03 37.46 36.47
CA MET A 13 -24.49 37.55 36.60
C MET A 13 -24.98 38.97 36.98
N GLY A 14 -24.12 39.96 37.00
CA GLY A 14 -24.47 41.31 37.30
C GLY A 14 -25.49 41.90 36.29
N GLU A 15 -26.45 42.69 36.76
CA GLU A 15 -27.48 43.34 35.95
C GLU A 15 -26.94 44.41 34.96
N SER A 16 -25.63 44.55 34.88
CA SER A 16 -24.96 45.45 33.95
C SER A 16 -25.02 44.91 32.52
N PHE A 17 -25.58 45.67 31.60
CA PHE A 17 -25.60 45.38 30.16
C PHE A 17 -24.22 45.03 29.62
N LEU A 18 -23.17 45.62 30.14
CA LEU A 18 -21.79 45.38 29.74
C LEU A 18 -21.29 43.98 30.15
N ALA A 19 -21.68 43.49 31.33
CA ALA A 19 -21.35 42.14 31.79
C ALA A 19 -22.05 41.06 30.96
N GLN A 20 -23.31 41.26 30.62
CA GLN A 20 -24.08 40.38 29.75
C GLN A 20 -23.52 40.34 28.32
N PHE A 21 -23.11 41.51 27.79
CA PHE A 21 -22.46 41.58 26.48
C PHE A 21 -21.13 40.87 26.44
N LEU A 22 -20.28 41.04 27.47
CA LEU A 22 -19.00 40.30 27.59
C LEU A 22 -19.23 38.81 27.69
N LEU A 23 -20.19 38.36 28.48
CA LEU A 23 -20.53 36.93 28.59
C LEU A 23 -20.98 36.36 27.25
N ALA A 24 -21.86 37.08 26.54
CA ALA A 24 -22.31 36.67 25.21
C ALA A 24 -21.13 36.57 24.21
N LEU A 25 -20.23 37.51 24.25
CA LEU A 25 -19.01 37.48 23.39
C LEU A 25 -18.11 36.33 23.72
N VAL A 26 -17.88 36.01 25.00
CA VAL A 26 -17.11 34.83 25.42
C VAL A 26 -17.76 33.54 24.93
N ILE A 27 -19.09 33.41 25.05
CA ILE A 27 -19.81 32.23 24.56
C ILE A 27 -19.65 32.08 23.05
N VAL A 28 -19.79 33.16 22.28
CA VAL A 28 -19.62 33.13 20.82
C VAL A 28 -18.21 32.69 20.44
N VAL A 29 -17.20 33.20 21.12
CA VAL A 29 -15.79 32.79 20.89
C VAL A 29 -15.57 31.29 21.22
N LEU A 30 -16.11 30.83 22.34
CA LEU A 30 -16.04 29.41 22.72
C LEU A 30 -16.73 28.51 21.70
N VAL A 31 -17.92 28.88 21.24
CA VAL A 31 -18.64 28.14 20.20
C VAL A 31 -17.84 28.12 18.89
N TYR A 32 -17.27 29.25 18.51
CA TYR A 32 -16.41 29.32 17.32
C TYR A 32 -15.20 28.37 17.40
N PHE A 33 -14.47 28.36 18.53
CA PHE A 33 -13.37 27.43 18.74
C PHE A 33 -13.82 25.95 18.77
N LEU A 34 -15.01 25.70 19.30
CA LEU A 34 -15.59 24.37 19.29
C LEU A 34 -15.84 23.88 17.85
N PHE A 35 -16.43 24.72 17.00
CA PHE A 35 -16.64 24.42 15.60
C PHE A 35 -15.31 24.16 14.86
N LEU A 36 -14.30 25.02 15.07
CA LEU A 36 -12.97 24.81 14.47
C LEU A 36 -12.33 23.49 14.93
N SER A 37 -12.48 23.13 16.19
CA SER A 37 -11.94 21.87 16.71
C SER A 37 -12.66 20.64 16.12
N VAL A 38 -13.98 20.71 15.97
CA VAL A 38 -14.78 19.66 15.33
C VAL A 38 -14.41 19.52 13.85
N GLU A 39 -14.27 20.63 13.13
CA GLU A 39 -13.84 20.63 11.73
C GLU A 39 -12.44 20.02 11.59
N TYR A 40 -11.49 20.43 12.42
CA TYR A 40 -10.14 19.88 12.42
C TYR A 40 -10.12 18.37 12.71
N LEU A 41 -10.89 17.90 13.70
CA LEU A 41 -11.01 16.49 14.01
C LEU A 41 -11.67 15.71 12.86
N TYR A 42 -12.72 16.26 12.26
CA TYR A 42 -13.42 15.65 11.14
C TYR A 42 -12.50 15.50 9.91
N VAL A 43 -11.79 16.57 9.53
CA VAL A 43 -10.82 16.55 8.42
C VAL A 43 -9.67 15.60 8.73
N SER A 44 -9.15 15.61 9.95
CA SER A 44 -8.10 14.69 10.39
C SER A 44 -8.55 13.23 10.33
N PHE A 45 -9.78 12.93 10.73
CA PHE A 45 -10.36 11.59 10.68
C PHE A 45 -10.60 11.12 9.25
N LEU A 46 -11.08 12.00 8.36
CA LEU A 46 -11.21 11.69 6.93
C LEU A 46 -9.85 11.42 6.26
N ASN A 47 -8.84 12.22 6.60
CA ASN A 47 -7.50 12.06 6.05
C ASN A 47 -6.86 10.74 6.49
N ILE A 48 -7.05 10.29 7.73
CA ILE A 48 -6.56 8.99 8.20
C ILE A 48 -7.11 7.84 7.33
N GLY A 49 -8.38 7.91 6.92
CA GLY A 49 -9.00 6.90 6.07
C GLY A 49 -8.44 6.83 4.64
N ASN A 50 -7.93 7.95 4.11
CA ASN A 50 -7.46 8.05 2.73
C ASN A 50 -5.99 7.66 2.55
N HIS A 51 -5.20 7.57 3.62
CA HIS A 51 -3.76 7.25 3.56
C HIS A 51 -3.47 5.76 3.39
N VAL A 52 -4.43 4.88 3.65
CA VAL A 52 -4.26 3.43 3.61
C VAL A 52 -5.28 2.81 2.67
N VAL A 53 -4.80 2.10 1.66
CA VAL A 53 -5.66 1.37 0.73
C VAL A 53 -5.41 -0.13 0.85
N ASP A 54 -6.43 -0.88 1.25
CA ASP A 54 -6.43 -2.34 1.21
C ASP A 54 -6.60 -2.80 -0.25
N LEU A 55 -5.47 -3.01 -0.93
CA LEU A 55 -5.46 -3.41 -2.35
C LEU A 55 -5.99 -4.83 -2.50
N PHE A 56 -5.46 -5.76 -1.71
CA PHE A 56 -5.85 -7.16 -1.74
C PHE A 56 -5.97 -7.69 -0.30
N PRO A 57 -7.18 -7.61 0.31
CA PRO A 57 -7.40 -7.98 1.70
C PRO A 57 -7.49 -9.49 1.95
N TYR A 58 -7.30 -10.30 0.92
CA TYR A 58 -7.41 -11.75 0.95
C TYR A 58 -6.04 -12.41 1.01
N THR A 59 -6.05 -13.73 1.29
CA THR A 59 -4.94 -14.63 0.99
C THR A 59 -5.33 -15.49 -0.20
N ALA A 60 -4.47 -15.52 -1.23
CA ALA A 60 -4.67 -16.34 -2.42
C ALA A 60 -3.41 -17.11 -2.80
N SER A 61 -3.61 -18.24 -3.47
CA SER A 61 -2.54 -19.02 -4.07
C SER A 61 -2.14 -18.45 -5.43
N SER A 62 -0.88 -18.59 -5.76
CA SER A 62 -0.38 -18.31 -7.11
C SER A 62 -0.93 -19.24 -8.20
N ASP A 63 -1.50 -20.37 -7.81
CA ASP A 63 -2.18 -21.31 -8.72
C ASP A 63 -3.59 -20.82 -9.09
N ASP A 64 -4.12 -19.84 -8.36
CA ASP A 64 -5.36 -19.18 -8.68
C ASP A 64 -5.22 -18.32 -9.95
N LYS A 65 -6.36 -17.87 -10.47
CA LYS A 65 -6.34 -16.97 -11.64
C LYS A 65 -5.61 -15.66 -11.32
N GLN A 66 -4.98 -15.10 -12.34
CA GLN A 66 -4.41 -13.75 -12.27
C GLN A 66 -5.43 -12.75 -11.73
N VAL A 67 -5.02 -11.93 -10.76
CA VAL A 67 -5.86 -10.87 -10.20
C VAL A 67 -5.37 -9.52 -10.73
N VAL A 68 -6.29 -8.74 -11.31
CA VAL A 68 -6.02 -7.39 -11.80
C VAL A 68 -6.77 -6.39 -10.92
N ILE A 69 -6.03 -5.56 -10.19
CA ILE A 69 -6.59 -4.46 -9.40
C ILE A 69 -6.54 -3.20 -10.26
N ARG A 70 -7.71 -2.85 -10.79
CA ARG A 70 -7.88 -1.73 -11.70
C ARG A 70 -7.80 -0.40 -10.96
N GLN A 71 -7.23 0.61 -11.61
CA GLN A 71 -7.04 1.95 -11.06
C GLN A 71 -8.07 2.96 -11.57
N ASP A 72 -8.67 2.71 -12.74
CA ASP A 72 -9.62 3.63 -13.37
C ASP A 72 -11.02 3.45 -12.80
N THR A 73 -11.36 4.25 -11.78
CA THR A 73 -12.67 4.26 -11.12
C THR A 73 -13.80 4.80 -12.01
N THR A 74 -13.46 5.45 -13.13
CA THR A 74 -14.46 5.97 -14.07
C THR A 74 -14.99 4.88 -14.98
N LYS A 75 -14.17 3.88 -15.29
CA LYS A 75 -14.53 2.75 -16.17
C LYS A 75 -14.96 1.51 -15.41
N PHE A 76 -14.45 1.31 -14.20
CA PHE A 76 -14.65 0.08 -13.45
C PHE A 76 -15.14 0.38 -12.04
N PRO A 77 -16.34 -0.09 -11.64
CA PRO A 77 -16.91 0.20 -10.32
C PRO A 77 -16.16 -0.51 -9.18
N ASP A 78 -15.41 -1.57 -9.47
CA ASP A 78 -14.59 -2.33 -8.53
C ASP A 78 -13.13 -1.84 -8.45
N ALA A 79 -12.80 -0.79 -9.21
CA ALA A 79 -11.47 -0.23 -9.21
C ALA A 79 -11.08 0.36 -7.84
N LYS A 80 -9.83 0.15 -7.46
CA LYS A 80 -9.25 0.69 -6.23
C LYS A 80 -8.18 1.71 -6.57
N LEU A 81 -8.53 2.98 -6.46
CA LEU A 81 -7.58 4.06 -6.71
C LEU A 81 -6.45 4.03 -5.68
N ILE A 82 -5.22 3.99 -6.16
CA ILE A 82 -4.01 4.19 -5.36
C ILE A 82 -3.68 5.67 -5.41
N PRO A 83 -3.88 6.43 -4.31
CA PRO A 83 -3.59 7.86 -4.28
C PRO A 83 -2.08 8.10 -4.40
N PHE A 84 -1.73 9.29 -4.85
CA PHE A 84 -0.33 9.73 -4.77
C PHE A 84 0.13 9.88 -3.31
N SER A 85 1.45 9.91 -3.14
CA SER A 85 2.06 10.25 -1.87
C SER A 85 1.63 11.63 -1.38
N ASP A 86 1.24 11.72 -0.11
CA ASP A 86 0.82 12.97 0.53
C ASP A 86 1.97 13.78 1.10
N ASN A 87 3.20 13.32 0.91
CA ASN A 87 4.34 13.95 1.55
C ASN A 87 4.88 15.12 0.73
N GLU A 88 4.17 16.24 0.72
CA GLU A 88 4.56 17.46 0.02
C GLU A 88 5.87 18.08 0.54
N ARG A 89 6.23 17.83 1.81
CA ARG A 89 7.41 18.45 2.43
C ARG A 89 8.73 17.74 2.14
N THR A 90 8.70 16.40 2.04
CA THR A 90 9.92 15.59 1.90
C THR A 90 10.07 14.97 0.52
N GLY A 91 9.06 15.06 -0.32
CA GLY A 91 9.00 14.47 -1.64
C GLY A 91 8.09 13.23 -1.67
N MET A 92 8.20 12.46 -2.73
CA MET A 92 7.36 11.29 -2.93
C MET A 92 7.79 10.15 -1.99
N GLU A 93 6.92 9.80 -1.05
CA GLU A 93 7.11 8.69 -0.12
C GLU A 93 5.86 7.82 -0.06
N PHE A 94 6.02 6.51 -0.15
CA PHE A 94 4.91 5.56 -0.09
C PHE A 94 5.40 4.19 0.32
N THR A 95 4.46 3.33 0.74
CA THR A 95 4.79 1.98 1.18
C THR A 95 3.81 0.95 0.61
N TYR A 96 4.34 -0.17 0.15
CA TYR A 96 3.57 -1.40 -0.09
C TYR A 96 3.93 -2.43 0.99
N SER A 97 2.92 -2.98 1.63
CA SER A 97 3.06 -3.95 2.73
C SER A 97 2.25 -5.20 2.39
N PHE A 98 2.85 -6.37 2.50
CA PHE A 98 2.21 -7.64 2.15
C PHE A 98 2.88 -8.83 2.84
N TYR A 99 2.21 -9.97 2.80
CA TYR A 99 2.74 -11.24 3.29
C TYR A 99 2.96 -12.21 2.13
N LEU A 100 4.06 -12.94 2.19
CA LEU A 100 4.40 -14.00 1.24
C LEU A 100 4.66 -15.33 1.94
N TYR A 101 4.27 -16.39 1.26
CA TYR A 101 4.64 -17.76 1.55
C TYR A 101 5.19 -18.36 0.25
N VAL A 102 6.48 -18.66 0.21
CA VAL A 102 7.16 -19.16 -1.00
C VAL A 102 7.41 -20.66 -0.86
N ASN A 103 6.95 -21.42 -1.84
CA ASN A 103 7.24 -22.85 -1.96
C ASN A 103 8.60 -23.09 -2.63
N PRO A 104 9.35 -24.15 -2.24
CA PRO A 104 10.60 -24.53 -2.90
C PRO A 104 10.45 -24.83 -4.38
N SER A 105 9.26 -25.25 -4.84
CA SER A 105 8.95 -25.51 -6.25
C SER A 105 9.01 -24.25 -7.13
N THR A 106 9.10 -23.07 -6.54
CA THR A 106 9.41 -21.82 -7.28
C THR A 106 10.81 -21.85 -7.87
N PHE A 107 11.75 -22.54 -7.23
CA PHE A 107 13.15 -22.58 -7.61
C PHE A 107 13.42 -23.76 -8.56
N THR A 108 13.21 -23.54 -9.84
CA THR A 108 13.39 -24.56 -10.90
C THR A 108 14.81 -24.62 -11.43
N GLY A 109 15.65 -23.65 -11.09
CA GLY A 109 17.03 -23.53 -11.60
C GLY A 109 17.15 -22.71 -12.89
N ASP A 110 16.03 -22.31 -13.49
CA ASP A 110 16.01 -21.54 -14.73
C ASP A 110 16.48 -20.09 -14.48
N ASP A 111 17.20 -19.50 -15.42
CA ASP A 111 17.57 -18.09 -15.37
C ASP A 111 16.38 -17.20 -15.79
N ALA A 112 15.34 -17.24 -14.99
CA ALA A 112 14.11 -16.50 -15.19
C ALA A 112 13.58 -15.96 -13.86
N LEU A 113 12.69 -14.96 -13.96
CA LEU A 113 11.97 -14.39 -12.85
C LEU A 113 10.54 -14.93 -12.83
N ALA A 114 10.02 -15.21 -11.66
CA ALA A 114 8.63 -15.57 -11.41
C ALA A 114 7.88 -14.38 -10.82
N THR A 115 6.71 -14.05 -11.34
CA THR A 115 5.91 -12.88 -10.91
C THR A 115 5.28 -13.11 -9.55
N VAL A 116 5.44 -12.17 -8.63
CA VAL A 116 4.61 -12.04 -7.43
C VAL A 116 3.49 -11.05 -7.73
N PHE A 117 3.84 -9.80 -7.94
CA PHE A 117 2.94 -8.76 -8.45
C PHE A 117 3.75 -7.62 -9.09
N TYR A 118 3.10 -6.83 -9.92
CA TYR A 118 3.68 -5.59 -10.42
C TYR A 118 2.59 -4.56 -10.70
N LYS A 119 2.94 -3.29 -10.56
CA LYS A 119 2.11 -2.14 -10.92
C LYS A 119 2.71 -1.47 -12.15
N GLY A 120 2.00 -1.56 -13.25
CA GLY A 120 2.49 -1.03 -14.51
C GLY A 120 2.42 -2.02 -15.65
N TYR A 121 3.34 -1.87 -16.60
CA TYR A 121 3.50 -2.78 -17.74
C TYR A 121 4.98 -2.89 -18.14
N ALA A 122 5.34 -4.01 -18.76
CA ALA A 122 6.74 -4.31 -19.10
C ALA A 122 7.14 -3.83 -20.50
N THR A 123 6.19 -3.71 -21.42
CA THR A 123 6.45 -3.37 -22.84
C THR A 123 5.49 -2.29 -23.33
N PRO A 124 5.95 -1.36 -24.22
CA PRO A 124 7.29 -1.24 -24.78
C PRO A 124 8.31 -0.59 -23.84
N TYR A 125 7.86 0.14 -22.82
CA TYR A 125 8.69 0.78 -21.81
C TYR A 125 8.31 0.23 -20.44
N PRO A 126 9.25 -0.37 -19.69
CA PRO A 126 8.93 -0.94 -18.38
C PRO A 126 8.56 0.17 -17.40
N LEU A 127 7.30 0.18 -16.99
CA LEU A 127 6.80 0.95 -15.86
C LEU A 127 6.50 -0.05 -14.74
N LEU A 128 7.43 -0.20 -13.81
CA LEU A 128 7.32 -1.10 -12.66
C LEU A 128 7.50 -0.32 -11.38
N GLY A 129 6.42 0.12 -10.84
CA GLY A 129 6.44 0.92 -9.61
C GLY A 129 5.39 0.53 -8.58
N PRO A 130 5.62 -0.53 -7.78
CA PRO A 130 6.70 -1.53 -7.77
C PRO A 130 6.48 -2.71 -8.71
N GLY A 131 7.57 -3.47 -8.96
CA GLY A 131 7.51 -4.82 -9.51
C GLY A 131 8.24 -5.79 -8.59
N VAL A 132 7.57 -6.85 -8.16
CA VAL A 132 8.12 -7.86 -7.23
C VAL A 132 8.15 -9.21 -7.92
N PHE A 133 9.36 -9.78 -8.01
CA PHE A 133 9.61 -11.04 -8.67
C PHE A 133 10.52 -11.92 -7.79
N ILE A 134 10.48 -13.23 -8.01
CA ILE A 134 11.37 -14.20 -7.38
C ILE A 134 12.25 -14.82 -8.47
N LYS A 135 13.55 -14.88 -8.25
CA LYS A 135 14.47 -15.59 -9.14
C LYS A 135 14.22 -17.08 -9.06
N LYS A 136 14.11 -17.75 -10.21
CA LYS A 136 13.93 -19.21 -10.25
C LYS A 136 15.23 -19.98 -10.01
N ASN A 137 16.38 -19.35 -10.25
CA ASN A 137 17.71 -19.96 -10.07
C ASN A 137 18.35 -19.68 -8.71
N ALA A 138 17.76 -18.81 -7.89
CA ALA A 138 18.32 -18.42 -6.60
C ALA A 138 17.23 -18.04 -5.60
N ASN A 139 17.47 -18.25 -4.30
CA ASN A 139 16.58 -17.79 -3.24
C ASN A 139 16.68 -16.27 -3.05
N THR A 140 16.15 -15.53 -4.01
CA THR A 140 16.28 -14.08 -4.09
C THR A 140 14.98 -13.47 -4.59
N MET A 141 14.49 -12.46 -3.88
CA MET A 141 13.39 -11.61 -4.31
C MET A 141 13.97 -10.35 -4.97
N ARG A 142 13.55 -10.06 -6.20
CA ARG A 142 13.93 -8.88 -6.96
C ARG A 142 12.80 -7.87 -6.94
N VAL A 143 13.12 -6.66 -6.52
CA VAL A 143 12.18 -5.55 -6.44
C VAL A 143 12.60 -4.45 -7.41
N PHE A 144 11.74 -4.16 -8.37
CA PHE A 144 11.88 -3.03 -9.29
C PHE A 144 11.12 -1.83 -8.74
N MET A 145 11.72 -0.66 -8.90
CA MET A 145 11.09 0.62 -8.62
C MET A 145 11.58 1.65 -9.62
N ASN A 146 10.69 2.14 -10.47
CA ASN A 146 11.06 3.19 -11.41
C ASN A 146 11.45 4.46 -10.65
N ALA A 147 12.50 5.11 -11.11
CA ALA A 147 12.89 6.43 -10.70
C ALA A 147 12.97 7.37 -11.91
N TYR A 148 12.82 8.68 -11.71
CA TYR A 148 12.80 9.64 -12.82
C TYR A 148 14.08 9.64 -13.65
N LYS A 149 15.25 9.42 -13.04
CA LYS A 149 16.52 9.34 -13.78
C LYS A 149 16.77 7.96 -14.39
N ASN A 150 16.33 6.90 -13.70
CA ASN A 150 16.51 5.53 -14.17
C ASN A 150 15.22 4.73 -13.98
N PRO A 151 14.47 4.49 -15.05
CA PRO A 151 13.23 3.72 -14.98
C PRO A 151 13.46 2.21 -14.75
N TYR A 152 14.72 1.75 -14.81
CA TYR A 152 15.09 0.33 -14.74
C TYR A 152 15.63 -0.09 -13.38
N THR A 153 15.58 0.79 -12.39
CA THR A 153 16.20 0.54 -11.07
C THR A 153 15.59 -0.67 -10.39
N TYR A 154 16.44 -1.60 -9.93
CA TYR A 154 16.02 -2.73 -9.10
C TYR A 154 17.01 -3.00 -7.97
N CYS A 155 16.59 -3.77 -7.00
CA CYS A 155 17.47 -4.34 -5.98
C CYS A 155 17.05 -5.78 -5.64
N ASP A 156 18.03 -6.56 -5.25
CA ASP A 156 17.89 -7.95 -4.87
C ASP A 156 17.93 -8.13 -3.35
N VAL A 157 16.95 -8.86 -2.83
CA VAL A 157 16.87 -9.29 -1.43
C VAL A 157 17.13 -10.78 -1.40
N GLU A 158 18.29 -11.17 -0.91
CA GLU A 158 18.75 -12.54 -0.83
C GLU A 158 18.22 -13.27 0.41
N ASN A 159 18.21 -14.60 0.37
CA ASN A 159 17.85 -15.45 1.50
C ASN A 159 16.47 -15.16 2.10
N ILE A 160 15.45 -14.99 1.25
CA ILE A 160 14.07 -14.85 1.72
C ILE A 160 13.60 -16.13 2.41
N PRO A 161 12.71 -16.04 3.42
CA PRO A 161 12.14 -17.21 4.08
C PRO A 161 11.36 -18.09 3.10
N VAL A 162 11.65 -19.40 3.10
CA VAL A 162 10.96 -20.40 2.28
C VAL A 162 10.17 -21.34 3.19
N ARG A 163 8.99 -21.81 2.77
CA ARG A 163 8.05 -22.62 3.56
C ARG A 163 7.58 -21.98 4.86
N LYS A 164 7.64 -20.65 4.93
CA LYS A 164 7.16 -19.87 6.07
C LYS A 164 6.53 -18.59 5.58
N TRP A 165 5.47 -18.16 6.23
CA TRP A 165 4.95 -16.82 6.05
C TRP A 165 5.98 -15.79 6.51
N PHE A 166 6.19 -14.78 5.71
CA PHE A 166 6.97 -13.61 6.10
C PHE A 166 6.29 -12.34 5.61
N HIS A 167 6.50 -11.29 6.36
CA HIS A 167 6.06 -9.95 6.02
C HIS A 167 7.12 -9.26 5.18
N CYS A 168 6.69 -8.57 4.14
CA CYS A 168 7.54 -7.70 3.34
C CYS A 168 6.92 -6.29 3.30
N ALA A 169 7.75 -5.26 3.56
CA ALA A 169 7.39 -3.88 3.32
C ALA A 169 8.41 -3.24 2.38
N ILE A 170 7.90 -2.64 1.31
CA ILE A 170 8.66 -1.90 0.32
C ILE A 170 8.37 -0.42 0.58
N VAL A 171 9.32 0.27 1.19
CA VAL A 171 9.20 1.67 1.58
C VAL A 171 10.01 2.53 0.62
N ALA A 172 9.31 3.27 -0.22
CA ALA A 172 9.92 4.28 -1.06
C ALA A 172 10.02 5.59 -0.28
N ARG A 173 11.23 6.11 -0.16
CA ARG A 173 11.51 7.44 0.37
C ARG A 173 12.05 8.34 -0.72
N LYS A 174 12.08 9.63 -0.47
CA LYS A 174 12.59 10.64 -1.40
C LYS A 174 13.87 10.22 -2.15
N ASN A 175 14.84 9.66 -1.45
CA ASN A 175 16.16 9.35 -2.01
C ASN A 175 16.50 7.86 -1.95
N SER A 176 15.64 7.01 -1.41
CA SER A 176 15.95 5.59 -1.22
C SER A 176 14.73 4.69 -1.29
N LEU A 177 15.00 3.46 -1.69
CA LEU A 177 14.10 2.32 -1.56
C LEU A 177 14.60 1.44 -0.43
N GLU A 178 13.76 1.21 0.56
CA GLU A 178 14.05 0.37 1.72
C GLU A 178 13.14 -0.84 1.71
N ILE A 179 13.72 -2.04 1.82
CA ILE A 179 12.95 -3.29 1.85
C ILE A 179 13.14 -3.94 3.20
N TYR A 180 12.03 -4.16 3.88
CA TYR A 180 11.97 -4.78 5.19
C TYR A 180 11.40 -6.20 5.08
N ILE A 181 12.07 -7.15 5.72
CA ILE A 181 11.60 -8.53 5.87
C ILE A 181 11.36 -8.79 7.34
N ASN A 182 10.13 -9.18 7.70
CA ASN A 182 9.71 -9.40 9.10
C ASN A 182 10.09 -8.22 10.03
N GLY A 183 9.92 -6.99 9.53
CA GLY A 183 10.21 -5.78 10.28
C GLY A 183 11.67 -5.36 10.34
N ASN A 184 12.60 -6.16 9.80
CA ASN A 184 14.03 -5.83 9.76
C ASN A 184 14.40 -5.28 8.39
N LEU A 185 15.19 -4.22 8.36
CA LEU A 185 15.73 -3.67 7.12
C LEU A 185 16.67 -4.71 6.47
N SER A 186 16.28 -5.24 5.33
CA SER A 186 17.05 -6.23 4.58
C SER A 186 17.89 -5.60 3.48
N LYS A 187 17.35 -4.61 2.78
CA LYS A 187 18.05 -3.93 1.69
C LYS A 187 17.68 -2.45 1.64
N LYS A 188 18.67 -1.62 1.35
CA LYS A 188 18.49 -0.20 1.05
C LYS A 188 19.21 0.13 -0.24
N LEU A 189 18.49 0.75 -1.16
CA LEU A 189 18.99 1.26 -2.42
C LEU A 189 18.82 2.78 -2.45
N ASN A 190 19.88 3.52 -2.78
CA ASN A 190 19.80 4.98 -2.93
C ASN A 190 19.53 5.35 -4.39
N PHE A 191 18.61 6.30 -4.62
CA PHE A 191 18.25 6.78 -5.95
C PHE A 191 19.20 7.87 -6.52
N GLU A 192 20.33 8.16 -5.86
CA GLU A 192 21.36 9.12 -6.31
C GLU A 192 20.80 10.46 -6.81
N GLY A 193 19.95 11.09 -5.98
CA GLY A 193 19.34 12.38 -6.30
C GLY A 193 18.21 12.32 -7.33
N SER A 194 17.62 11.14 -7.53
CA SER A 194 16.37 10.95 -8.24
C SER A 194 15.23 10.67 -7.27
N LEU A 195 13.98 10.85 -7.73
CA LEU A 195 12.78 10.51 -6.98
C LEU A 195 12.20 9.19 -7.51
N PRO A 196 11.57 8.36 -6.65
CA PRO A 196 10.79 7.24 -7.13
C PRO A 196 9.60 7.75 -7.96
N TYR A 197 9.18 6.97 -8.93
CA TYR A 197 8.08 7.32 -9.82
C TYR A 197 6.85 6.47 -9.53
N GLN A 198 5.72 7.11 -9.23
CA GLN A 198 4.41 6.45 -9.13
C GLN A 198 3.71 6.52 -10.49
N ASN A 199 3.28 5.37 -11.00
CA ASN A 199 2.48 5.29 -12.22
C ASN A 199 0.99 5.08 -11.89
N PHE A 200 0.10 5.33 -12.86
CA PHE A 200 -1.36 5.16 -12.73
C PHE A 200 -1.87 3.84 -13.31
N GLN A 201 -0.96 2.93 -13.62
CA GLN A 201 -1.33 1.67 -14.23
C GLN A 201 -1.92 0.70 -13.21
N ASP A 202 -2.60 -0.31 -13.71
CA ASP A 202 -3.18 -1.38 -12.91
C ASP A 202 -2.11 -2.17 -12.16
N LEU A 203 -2.51 -2.76 -11.04
CA LEU A 203 -1.66 -3.67 -10.27
C LEU A 203 -2.10 -5.10 -10.58
N ILE A 204 -1.14 -5.93 -10.98
CA ILE A 204 -1.36 -7.29 -11.46
C ILE A 204 -0.66 -8.26 -10.52
N LEU A 205 -1.43 -9.20 -9.96
CA LEU A 205 -0.96 -10.27 -9.09
C LEU A 205 -0.99 -11.60 -9.87
N PHE A 206 -0.03 -12.47 -9.60
CA PHE A 206 0.04 -13.84 -10.11
C PHE A 206 0.00 -13.94 -11.65
N SER A 207 0.64 -13.00 -12.34
CA SER A 207 0.67 -13.03 -13.80
C SER A 207 1.35 -14.30 -14.31
N GLN A 208 0.65 -15.02 -15.16
CA GLN A 208 1.18 -16.21 -15.85
C GLN A 208 1.85 -15.85 -17.18
N ASN A 209 1.81 -14.59 -17.57
CA ASN A 209 2.35 -14.13 -18.85
C ASN A 209 3.89 -14.11 -18.83
N SER A 210 4.48 -14.48 -19.96
CA SER A 210 5.90 -14.24 -20.19
C SER A 210 6.12 -12.82 -20.65
N MET A 211 7.12 -12.15 -20.09
CA MET A 211 7.53 -10.81 -20.47
C MET A 211 9.04 -10.61 -20.32
N ILE A 212 9.57 -9.60 -20.99
CA ILE A 212 10.97 -9.21 -20.87
C ILE A 212 11.00 -7.89 -20.08
N VAL A 213 11.81 -7.88 -19.02
CA VAL A 213 12.00 -6.70 -18.16
C VAL A 213 13.46 -6.28 -18.24
N ARG A 214 13.69 -4.96 -18.35
CA ARG A 214 15.02 -4.37 -18.26
C ARG A 214 15.28 -3.90 -16.84
N GLY A 215 16.51 -4.07 -16.37
CA GLY A 215 16.89 -3.67 -15.03
C GLY A 215 18.30 -3.13 -14.94
N SER A 216 18.54 -2.24 -14.00
CA SER A 216 19.84 -1.69 -13.68
C SER A 216 19.98 -1.52 -12.17
N THR A 217 21.11 -1.90 -11.62
CA THR A 217 21.45 -1.71 -10.21
C THR A 217 22.04 -0.33 -9.94
N THR A 218 22.41 0.40 -11.00
CA THR A 218 22.95 1.75 -10.89
C THR A 218 21.88 2.79 -11.20
N ALA A 219 21.86 3.87 -10.45
CA ALA A 219 20.93 4.97 -10.67
C ALA A 219 21.29 5.84 -11.89
N ALA A 220 22.49 5.69 -12.45
CA ALA A 220 22.90 6.37 -13.67
C ALA A 220 22.24 5.69 -14.90
N LEU A 221 21.82 6.49 -15.88
CA LEU A 221 21.43 5.98 -17.20
C LEU A 221 22.67 5.33 -17.85
N GLY A 222 22.80 4.05 -17.70
CA GLY A 222 23.90 3.24 -18.19
C GLY A 222 23.41 1.92 -18.77
N GLU A 223 24.30 0.97 -18.83
CA GLU A 223 23.98 -0.38 -19.27
C GLU A 223 22.86 -0.99 -18.41
N HIS A 224 21.87 -1.58 -19.07
CA HIS A 224 20.79 -2.30 -18.44
C HIS A 224 20.85 -3.78 -18.84
N GLU A 225 20.59 -4.63 -17.88
CA GLU A 225 20.44 -6.05 -18.10
C GLU A 225 19.01 -6.37 -18.53
N THR A 226 18.84 -7.46 -19.25
CA THR A 226 17.54 -7.94 -19.69
C THR A 226 17.20 -9.22 -18.96
N PHE A 227 16.02 -9.26 -18.34
CA PHE A 227 15.53 -10.43 -17.59
C PHE A 227 14.28 -10.98 -18.24
N THR A 228 14.22 -12.29 -18.35
CA THR A 228 13.01 -12.99 -18.77
C THR A 228 12.15 -13.29 -17.55
N VAL A 229 10.89 -12.88 -17.58
CA VAL A 229 9.88 -13.26 -16.59
C VAL A 229 9.03 -14.36 -17.19
N GLN A 230 8.83 -15.44 -16.45
CA GLN A 230 8.05 -16.60 -16.89
C GLN A 230 7.09 -17.05 -15.79
N GLY A 231 5.83 -16.74 -15.97
CA GLY A 231 4.75 -17.15 -15.08
C GLY A 231 4.82 -16.55 -13.68
N SER A 232 4.05 -17.14 -12.78
CA SER A 232 3.99 -16.77 -11.37
C SER A 232 4.94 -17.63 -10.53
N PHE A 233 5.30 -17.13 -9.33
CA PHE A 233 5.96 -17.94 -8.32
C PHE A 233 5.00 -19.02 -7.80
N ASN A 234 5.49 -20.03 -7.09
CA ASN A 234 4.65 -21.02 -6.43
C ASN A 234 4.56 -20.68 -4.94
N GLY A 235 3.35 -20.38 -4.46
CA GLY A 235 3.14 -19.97 -3.08
C GLY A 235 1.86 -19.15 -2.88
N ASN A 236 1.82 -18.39 -1.79
CA ASN A 236 0.67 -17.57 -1.44
C ASN A 236 1.07 -16.13 -1.17
N LEU A 237 0.16 -15.21 -1.49
CA LEU A 237 0.25 -13.80 -1.14
C LEU A 237 -0.97 -13.43 -0.32
N GLY A 238 -0.77 -12.62 0.73
CA GLY A 238 -1.85 -12.18 1.59
C GLY A 238 -1.72 -10.75 2.06
N GLY A 239 -2.85 -10.06 2.21
CA GLY A 239 -2.94 -8.77 2.88
C GLY A 239 -2.11 -7.65 2.23
N LEU A 240 -2.19 -7.50 0.90
CA LEU A 240 -1.48 -6.43 0.21
C LEU A 240 -2.15 -5.08 0.45
N LYS A 241 -1.41 -4.17 1.09
CA LYS A 241 -1.81 -2.80 1.43
C LYS A 241 -0.88 -1.79 0.81
N TYR A 242 -1.43 -0.64 0.50
CA TYR A 242 -0.70 0.56 0.10
C TYR A 242 -0.88 1.65 1.14
N PHE A 243 0.18 2.37 1.43
CA PHE A 243 0.21 3.55 2.28
C PHE A 243 0.76 4.71 1.47
N SER A 244 0.08 5.86 1.46
CA SER A 244 0.51 7.05 0.72
C SER A 244 1.68 7.80 1.35
N TYR A 245 2.30 7.20 2.39
CA TYR A 245 3.46 7.71 3.11
C TYR A 245 4.45 6.59 3.45
N ALA A 246 5.67 6.97 3.83
CA ALA A 246 6.67 6.02 4.27
C ALA A 246 6.38 5.57 5.71
N LEU A 247 6.09 4.29 5.89
CA LEU A 247 5.88 3.71 7.22
C LEU A 247 7.12 3.90 8.12
N SER A 248 6.85 4.23 9.36
CA SER A 248 7.85 4.20 10.44
C SER A 248 8.14 2.76 10.86
N TYR A 249 9.24 2.56 11.58
CA TYR A 249 9.59 1.24 12.12
C TYR A 249 8.50 0.63 12.98
N THR A 250 7.87 1.43 13.84
CA THR A 250 6.79 0.97 14.73
C THR A 250 5.55 0.55 13.96
N GLU A 251 5.20 1.26 12.90
CA GLU A 251 4.08 0.90 12.03
C GLU A 251 4.37 -0.39 11.26
N ILE A 252 5.61 -0.57 10.75
CA ILE A 252 6.03 -1.82 10.10
C ILE A 252 5.92 -2.99 11.09
N GLN A 253 6.37 -2.82 12.35
CA GLN A 253 6.23 -3.85 13.39
C GLN A 253 4.75 -4.17 13.69
N SER A 254 3.90 -3.16 13.68
CA SER A 254 2.44 -3.37 13.83
C SER A 254 1.89 -4.22 12.67
N GLN A 255 2.31 -3.95 11.42
CA GLN A 255 1.92 -4.80 10.28
C GLN A 255 2.44 -6.24 10.46
N VAL A 256 3.70 -6.44 10.87
CA VAL A 256 4.26 -7.78 11.14
C VAL A 256 3.45 -8.54 12.19
N THR A 257 3.04 -7.86 13.26
CA THR A 257 2.26 -8.48 14.34
C THR A 257 0.83 -8.85 13.91
N ALA A 258 0.25 -8.10 12.96
CA ALA A 258 -1.10 -8.38 12.46
C ALA A 258 -1.21 -9.74 11.77
N GLY A 259 -0.13 -10.22 11.17
CA GLY A 259 -0.08 -11.50 10.46
C GLY A 259 -0.79 -11.47 9.09
N PRO A 260 -0.68 -12.54 8.31
CA PRO A 260 -1.34 -12.65 7.01
C PRO A 260 -2.86 -12.66 7.16
N SER A 261 -3.56 -12.21 6.12
CA SER A 261 -5.03 -12.20 6.12
C SER A 261 -5.59 -13.60 6.32
N LYS A 262 -6.56 -13.72 7.24
CA LYS A 262 -7.34 -14.95 7.46
C LYS A 262 -8.46 -15.15 6.43
N LYS A 263 -8.78 -14.10 5.66
CA LYS A 263 -9.78 -14.17 4.59
C LYS A 263 -9.12 -14.84 3.38
N VAL A 264 -9.58 -16.01 3.02
CA VAL A 264 -9.11 -16.72 1.82
C VAL A 264 -9.97 -16.28 0.64
N MET A 265 -9.33 -15.97 -0.49
CA MET A 265 -10.05 -15.77 -1.74
C MET A 265 -10.57 -17.13 -2.19
N ALA A 266 -11.89 -17.32 -2.17
CA ALA A 266 -12.47 -18.56 -2.65
C ALA A 266 -12.23 -18.71 -4.15
N ALA A 267 -11.76 -19.86 -4.58
CA ALA A 267 -11.50 -20.18 -5.99
C ALA A 267 -12.76 -20.12 -6.88
N SER A 268 -13.94 -20.02 -6.29
CA SER A 268 -15.21 -19.86 -7.00
C SER A 268 -16.07 -18.80 -6.31
N GLN A 269 -15.90 -17.55 -6.71
CA GLN A 269 -16.96 -16.54 -6.51
C GLN A 269 -18.16 -16.77 -7.46
N ASP A 270 -18.14 -17.83 -8.24
CA ASP A 270 -19.21 -18.15 -9.20
C ASP A 270 -20.40 -18.90 -8.57
N MET A 271 -20.32 -19.31 -7.31
CA MET A 271 -21.48 -19.83 -6.59
C MET A 271 -21.94 -18.82 -5.54
N PRO A 272 -23.20 -18.36 -5.60
CA PRO A 272 -23.77 -17.59 -4.51
C PRO A 272 -23.66 -18.42 -3.23
N PRO A 273 -23.39 -17.80 -2.07
CA PRO A 273 -23.29 -18.51 -0.81
C PRO A 273 -24.60 -19.28 -0.61
N TYR A 274 -24.47 -20.59 -0.44
CA TYR A 274 -25.58 -21.45 -0.11
C TYR A 274 -26.28 -20.91 1.15
N LEU A 275 -27.56 -20.56 1.06
CA LEU A 275 -28.35 -19.85 2.06
C LEU A 275 -28.31 -18.31 1.99
N ALA A 276 -27.73 -17.68 0.97
CA ALA A 276 -28.01 -16.26 0.72
C ALA A 276 -29.48 -16.09 0.31
N ASP A 277 -30.16 -15.09 0.85
CA ASP A 277 -31.60 -14.82 0.52
C ASP A 277 -31.85 -14.59 -0.96
N THR A 278 -30.78 -14.34 -1.73
CA THR A 278 -30.82 -14.05 -3.17
C THR A 278 -30.29 -15.19 -4.05
N TRP A 279 -29.95 -16.36 -3.49
CA TRP A 279 -29.32 -17.45 -4.24
C TRP A 279 -30.14 -17.94 -5.46
N TRP A 280 -31.47 -17.86 -5.41
CA TRP A 280 -32.37 -18.24 -6.51
C TRP A 280 -32.63 -17.13 -7.52
N THR A 281 -32.27 -15.87 -7.23
CA THR A 281 -32.48 -14.72 -8.12
C THR A 281 -31.25 -14.35 -8.92
N THR A 282 -30.09 -14.90 -8.59
CA THR A 282 -28.86 -14.64 -9.29
C THR A 282 -28.77 -15.49 -10.53
N SER A 283 -29.16 -14.94 -11.68
CA SER A 283 -28.97 -15.59 -12.98
C SER A 283 -27.48 -15.67 -13.28
N TYR A 284 -26.95 -16.88 -13.44
CA TYR A 284 -25.61 -17.14 -13.89
C TYR A 284 -25.46 -16.66 -15.34
N THR A 285 -24.83 -15.53 -15.55
CA THR A 285 -24.28 -15.16 -16.85
C THR A 285 -22.94 -15.87 -17.02
N HIS A 286 -22.97 -17.05 -17.64
CA HIS A 286 -21.78 -17.64 -18.21
C HIS A 286 -21.29 -16.68 -19.31
N SER A 287 -20.23 -15.92 -19.05
CA SER A 287 -19.42 -15.34 -20.11
C SER A 287 -18.48 -16.43 -20.61
N VAL A 288 -18.76 -16.93 -21.81
CA VAL A 288 -17.89 -17.78 -22.62
C VAL A 288 -16.62 -17.01 -23.00
#